data_4fa1fd6785fc6c00d45611d3b21c0d05
#
_entry.id   4fa1fd6785fc6c00d45611d3b21c0d05
#
_cell.length_a   1.000
_cell.length_b   1.000
_cell.length_c   1.000
_cell.angle_alpha   90.00
_cell.angle_beta   90.00
_cell.angle_gamma   90.00
#
_symmetry.space_group_name_H-M   'P 1'
#
loop_
_entity.id
_entity.type
_entity.pdbx_description
1 polymer ?
#
loop_
_entity_poly.entity_id
_entity_poly.type
_entity_poly.pdbx_seq_one_letter_code
_entity_poly.pdbx_strand_id
1 'polypeptide(L)'
;MYPEFMAEEAAEYFDEFNMLFSDKSPIATKEARLVAVAVSAALRCEYCIAAQVEFAKNDGATDEEIKAAIQIAGEIQRFSTLLYGNEFSWDQFNKMIVRDNE
;
A
#
# COMPACT_ATOMS: atom_id res chain seq x y z
N MET A 1 4.04 21.81 -7.91
CA MET A 1 4.19 20.81 -6.84
C MET A 1 5.58 20.84 -6.21
N TYR A 2 6.62 20.99 -7.00
CA TYR A 2 8.01 21.11 -6.55
C TYR A 2 8.64 22.36 -7.13
N PRO A 3 9.74 22.87 -6.52
CA PRO A 3 10.42 24.05 -7.06
C PRO A 3 11.00 23.78 -8.45
N GLU A 4 11.00 24.80 -9.30
CA GLU A 4 11.46 24.67 -10.69
C GLU A 4 12.90 24.16 -10.81
N PHE A 5 13.78 24.57 -9.89
CA PHE A 5 15.18 24.14 -9.98
C PHE A 5 15.37 22.65 -9.72
N MET A 6 14.32 21.96 -9.25
CA MET A 6 14.32 20.50 -9.01
C MET A 6 13.54 19.72 -10.07
N ALA A 7 13.18 20.37 -11.17
CA ALA A 7 12.31 19.74 -12.17
C ALA A 7 12.90 18.46 -12.75
N GLU A 8 14.21 18.46 -13.04
CA GLU A 8 14.88 17.28 -13.58
C GLU A 8 14.87 16.12 -12.60
N GLU A 9 15.24 16.39 -11.36
CA GLU A 9 15.27 15.37 -10.31
C GLU A 9 13.87 14.84 -10.02
N ALA A 10 12.88 15.71 -10.04
CA ALA A 10 11.50 15.31 -9.84
C ALA A 10 11.02 14.38 -10.96
N ALA A 11 11.38 14.69 -12.22
CA ALA A 11 11.04 13.83 -13.35
C ALA A 11 11.69 12.44 -13.22
N GLU A 12 12.94 12.40 -12.84
CA GLU A 12 13.66 11.13 -12.59
C GLU A 12 13.01 10.33 -11.48
N TYR A 13 12.61 11.01 -10.42
CA TYR A 13 11.93 10.37 -9.29
C TYR A 13 10.61 9.72 -9.72
N PHE A 14 9.81 10.42 -10.52
CA PHE A 14 8.56 9.87 -11.01
C PHE A 14 8.77 8.70 -11.95
N ASP A 15 9.83 8.73 -12.77
CA ASP A 15 10.18 7.60 -13.63
C ASP A 15 10.54 6.37 -12.79
N GLU A 16 11.33 6.55 -11.74
CA GLU A 16 11.69 5.49 -10.81
C GLU A 16 10.45 4.93 -10.10
N PHE A 17 9.59 5.81 -9.63
CA PHE A 17 8.35 5.41 -8.97
C PHE A 17 7.50 4.55 -9.92
N ASN A 18 7.37 4.96 -11.17
CA ASN A 18 6.56 4.25 -12.15
C ASN A 18 7.11 2.88 -12.51
N MET A 19 8.41 2.66 -12.31
CA MET A 19 9.00 1.34 -12.52
C MET A 19 8.38 0.27 -11.62
N LEU A 20 7.90 0.66 -10.44
CA LEU A 20 7.24 -0.27 -9.52
C LEU A 20 5.94 -0.85 -10.10
N PHE A 21 5.35 -0.16 -11.07
CA PHE A 21 4.10 -0.56 -11.70
C PHE A 21 4.31 -1.05 -13.14
N SER A 22 5.55 -1.27 -13.53
CA SER A 22 5.90 -1.73 -14.87
C SER A 22 6.02 -3.25 -14.91
N ASP A 23 6.18 -3.78 -16.13
CA ASP A 23 6.39 -5.21 -16.35
C ASP A 23 7.65 -5.74 -15.69
N LYS A 24 8.59 -4.86 -15.35
CA LYS A 24 9.85 -5.24 -14.70
C LYS A 24 9.70 -5.46 -13.20
N SER A 25 8.61 -4.97 -12.60
CA SER A 25 8.37 -5.15 -11.18
C SER A 25 8.05 -6.61 -10.87
N PRO A 26 8.57 -7.15 -9.75
CA PRO A 26 8.21 -8.51 -9.34
C PRO A 26 6.75 -8.63 -8.88
N ILE A 27 6.09 -7.49 -8.61
CA ILE A 27 4.66 -7.49 -8.28
C ILE A 27 3.92 -7.06 -9.56
N ALA A 28 2.97 -7.87 -10.00
CA ALA A 28 2.20 -7.58 -11.19
C ALA A 28 1.51 -6.22 -11.07
N THR A 29 1.33 -5.53 -12.19
CA THR A 29 0.85 -4.15 -12.22
C THR A 29 -0.45 -3.94 -11.45
N LYS A 30 -1.46 -4.78 -11.68
CA LYS A 30 -2.75 -4.67 -10.98
C LYS A 30 -2.57 -4.81 -9.47
N GLU A 31 -1.82 -5.81 -9.05
CA GLU A 31 -1.55 -6.07 -7.64
C GLU A 31 -0.76 -4.94 -7.00
N ALA A 32 0.21 -4.39 -7.71
CA ALA A 32 0.98 -3.24 -7.22
C ALA A 32 0.08 -2.02 -7.02
N ARG A 33 -0.88 -1.80 -7.93
CA ARG A 33 -1.87 -0.73 -7.77
C ARG A 33 -2.76 -0.95 -6.56
N LEU A 34 -3.16 -2.20 -6.31
CA LEU A 34 -3.97 -2.52 -5.13
C LEU A 34 -3.19 -2.29 -3.84
N VAL A 35 -1.90 -2.62 -3.83
CA VAL A 35 -1.02 -2.28 -2.70
C VAL A 35 -0.99 -0.76 -2.50
N ALA A 36 -0.83 0.00 -3.58
CA ALA A 36 -0.81 1.47 -3.51
C ALA A 36 -2.14 2.03 -2.99
N VAL A 37 -3.28 1.45 -3.40
CA VAL A 37 -4.60 1.84 -2.88
C VAL A 37 -4.67 1.62 -1.38
N ALA A 38 -4.25 0.45 -0.91
CA ALA A 38 -4.28 0.13 0.52
C ALA A 38 -3.41 1.09 1.34
N VAL A 39 -2.19 1.35 0.88
CA VAL A 39 -1.28 2.29 1.56
C VAL A 39 -1.87 3.70 1.56
N SER A 40 -2.42 4.13 0.42
CA SER A 40 -3.03 5.45 0.29
C SER A 40 -4.19 5.63 1.28
N ALA A 41 -5.03 4.61 1.41
CA ALA A 41 -6.17 4.63 2.34
C ALA A 41 -5.68 4.68 3.79
N ALA A 42 -4.67 3.87 4.12
CA ALA A 42 -4.10 3.85 5.47
C ALA A 42 -3.48 5.19 5.86
N LEU A 43 -2.85 5.85 4.91
CA LEU A 43 -2.27 7.18 5.11
C LEU A 43 -3.32 8.30 5.12
N ARG A 44 -4.55 8.00 4.72
CA ARG A 44 -5.62 8.98 4.54
C ARG A 44 -5.22 10.08 3.58
N CYS A 45 -4.51 9.70 2.52
CA CYS A 45 -4.05 10.61 1.49
C CYS A 45 -5.11 10.75 0.41
N GLU A 46 -5.89 11.80 0.47
CA GLU A 46 -6.98 12.05 -0.46
C GLU A 46 -6.54 12.01 -1.92
N TYR A 47 -5.42 12.68 -2.20
CA TYR A 47 -4.86 12.72 -3.56
C TYR A 47 -4.38 11.34 -4.00
N CYS A 48 -3.73 10.62 -3.12
CA CYS A 48 -3.19 9.31 -3.43
C CYS A 48 -4.31 8.30 -3.68
N ILE A 49 -5.38 8.36 -2.86
CA ILE A 49 -6.53 7.47 -3.03
C ILE A 49 -7.16 7.71 -4.39
N ALA A 50 -7.45 8.96 -4.73
CA ALA A 50 -8.07 9.30 -6.01
C ALA A 50 -7.24 8.80 -7.19
N ALA A 51 -5.93 9.05 -7.16
CA ALA A 51 -5.04 8.64 -8.24
C ALA A 51 -4.91 7.13 -8.33
N GLN A 52 -4.64 6.45 -7.21
CA GLN A 52 -4.35 5.01 -7.25
C GLN A 52 -5.60 4.17 -7.51
N VAL A 53 -6.76 4.59 -7.06
CA VAL A 53 -8.02 3.91 -7.40
C VAL A 53 -8.26 3.97 -8.91
N GLU A 54 -8.07 5.14 -9.51
CA GLU A 54 -8.24 5.29 -10.96
C GLU A 54 -7.23 4.44 -11.73
N PHE A 55 -5.97 4.49 -11.34
CA PHE A 55 -4.93 3.69 -11.97
C PHE A 55 -5.18 2.20 -11.81
N ALA A 56 -5.63 1.78 -10.62
CA ALA A 56 -5.96 0.37 -10.38
C ALA A 56 -7.05 -0.12 -11.32
N LYS A 57 -8.11 0.68 -11.50
CA LYS A 57 -9.19 0.35 -12.45
C LYS A 57 -8.67 0.24 -13.87
N ASN A 58 -7.83 1.18 -14.27
CA ASN A 58 -7.23 1.18 -15.63
C ASN A 58 -6.37 -0.07 -15.84
N ASP A 59 -5.75 -0.59 -14.77
CA ASP A 59 -4.90 -1.77 -14.83
C ASP A 59 -5.67 -3.06 -14.53
N GLY A 60 -6.99 -3.01 -14.56
CA GLY A 60 -7.85 -4.19 -14.52
C GLY A 60 -8.40 -4.58 -13.16
N ALA A 61 -8.20 -3.76 -12.13
CA ALA A 61 -8.77 -4.05 -10.81
C ALA A 61 -10.28 -3.84 -10.82
N THR A 62 -10.98 -4.76 -10.20
CA THR A 62 -12.43 -4.65 -10.03
C THR A 62 -12.74 -3.81 -8.78
N ASP A 63 -13.97 -3.31 -8.71
CA ASP A 63 -14.42 -2.57 -7.52
C ASP A 63 -14.30 -3.44 -6.25
N GLU A 64 -14.60 -4.72 -6.35
CA GLU A 64 -14.50 -5.63 -5.22
C GLU A 64 -13.05 -5.86 -4.78
N GLU A 65 -12.12 -5.91 -5.73
CA GLU A 65 -10.69 -6.00 -5.41
C GLU A 65 -10.20 -4.75 -4.69
N ILE A 66 -10.64 -3.58 -5.15
CA ILE A 66 -10.30 -2.31 -4.52
C ILE A 66 -10.85 -2.25 -3.09
N LYS A 67 -12.10 -2.64 -2.90
CA LYS A 67 -12.72 -2.69 -1.58
C LYS A 67 -11.97 -3.65 -0.65
N ALA A 68 -11.57 -4.80 -1.17
CA ALA A 68 -10.81 -5.78 -0.38
C ALA A 68 -9.45 -5.21 0.05
N ALA A 69 -8.75 -4.52 -0.84
CA ALA A 69 -7.47 -3.89 -0.51
C ALA A 69 -7.62 -2.86 0.61
N ILE A 70 -8.68 -2.04 0.53
CA ILE A 70 -8.98 -1.04 1.57
C ILE A 70 -9.34 -1.72 2.88
N GLN A 71 -10.11 -2.81 2.82
CA GLN A 71 -10.48 -3.58 4.02
C GLN A 71 -9.24 -4.15 4.71
N ILE A 72 -8.29 -4.68 3.93
CA ILE A 72 -7.03 -5.19 4.48
C ILE A 72 -6.29 -4.08 5.22
N ALA A 73 -6.20 -2.89 4.63
CA ALA A 73 -5.56 -1.76 5.28
C ALA A 73 -6.23 -1.43 6.62
N GLY A 74 -7.57 -1.42 6.63
CA GLY A 74 -8.34 -1.16 7.85
C GLY A 74 -8.11 -2.20 8.92
N GLU A 75 -8.04 -3.48 8.54
CA GLU A 75 -7.80 -4.58 9.49
C GLU A 75 -6.39 -4.54 10.07
N ILE A 76 -5.39 -4.21 9.27
CA ILE A 76 -4.02 -4.05 9.77
C ILE A 76 -3.95 -2.90 10.79
N GLN A 77 -4.62 -1.79 10.51
CA GLN A 77 -4.69 -0.67 11.45
C GLN A 77 -5.42 -1.06 12.74
N ARG A 78 -6.48 -1.84 12.62
CA ARG A 78 -7.23 -2.34 13.77
C ARG A 78 -6.33 -3.15 14.70
N PHE A 79 -5.61 -4.14 14.16
CA PHE A 79 -4.69 -4.95 14.95
C PHE A 79 -3.60 -4.11 15.57
N SER A 80 -3.03 -3.19 14.80
CA SER A 80 -1.99 -2.30 15.31
C SER A 80 -2.47 -1.51 16.53
N THR A 81 -3.67 -0.93 16.44
CA THR A 81 -4.25 -0.16 17.53
C THR A 81 -4.45 -1.02 18.77
N LEU A 82 -5.02 -2.22 18.60
CA LEU A 82 -5.32 -3.10 19.71
C LEU A 82 -4.06 -3.62 20.41
N LEU A 83 -3.07 -4.02 19.62
CA LEU A 83 -1.82 -4.54 20.18
C LEU A 83 -1.02 -3.45 20.87
N TYR A 84 -0.93 -2.28 20.22
CA TYR A 84 -0.16 -1.16 20.74
C TYR A 84 -0.81 -0.58 22.01
N GLY A 85 -2.11 -0.36 21.96
CA GLY A 85 -2.85 0.22 23.09
C GLY A 85 -2.86 -0.67 24.32
N ASN A 86 -2.83 -1.98 24.13
CA ASN A 86 -2.81 -2.95 25.22
C ASN A 86 -1.40 -3.37 25.62
N GLU A 87 -0.38 -2.73 25.06
CA GLU A 87 1.03 -3.03 25.36
C GLU A 87 1.31 -4.54 25.28
N PHE A 88 0.86 -5.14 24.18
CA PHE A 88 0.95 -6.58 24.01
C PHE A 88 2.40 -7.08 24.06
N SER A 89 2.65 -8.17 24.79
CA SER A 89 3.99 -8.71 24.98
C SER A 89 4.60 -9.22 23.68
N TRP A 90 5.85 -8.83 23.40
CA TRP A 90 6.59 -9.34 22.24
C TRP A 90 6.79 -10.85 22.31
N ASP A 91 6.99 -11.40 23.51
CA ASP A 91 7.12 -12.86 23.69
C ASP A 91 5.86 -13.57 23.25
N GLN A 92 4.70 -13.08 23.71
CA GLN A 92 3.41 -13.66 23.32
C GLN A 92 3.16 -13.48 21.83
N PHE A 93 3.46 -12.31 21.30
CA PHE A 93 3.28 -12.01 19.89
C PHE A 93 4.11 -12.95 19.01
N ASN A 94 5.38 -13.12 19.35
CA ASN A 94 6.26 -14.01 18.60
C ASN A 94 5.75 -15.45 18.61
N LYS A 95 5.19 -15.90 19.74
CA LYS A 95 4.61 -17.24 19.81
C LYS A 95 3.37 -17.37 18.95
N MET A 96 2.62 -16.30 18.78
CA MET A 96 1.41 -16.31 17.94
C MET A 96 1.74 -16.41 16.48
N ILE A 97 2.81 -15.78 16.02
CA ILE A 97 3.17 -15.76 14.59
C ILE A 97 4.03 -16.93 14.18
N VAL A 98 4.68 -17.63 15.12
CA VAL A 98 5.41 -18.86 14.85
C VAL A 98 4.40 -20.01 14.87
N ARG A 99 4.35 -20.77 13.82
CA ARG A 99 3.40 -21.88 13.67
C ARG A 99 4.13 -23.18 13.72
N ASP A 100 3.43 -24.20 14.24
CA ASP A 100 3.99 -25.53 14.40
C ASP A 100 4.45 -26.17 13.10
N ASN A 101 3.86 -25.77 11.99
CA ASN A 101 4.17 -26.32 10.69
C ASN A 101 5.17 -25.49 9.88
N GLU A 102 5.80 -24.56 10.50
CA GLU A 102 6.79 -23.68 9.85
C GLU A 102 8.22 -24.14 10.12
#